data_79e31e2ea2ac4bda272da9d047b819ca
#
_entry.id   79e31e2ea2ac4bda272da9d047b819ca
#
_cell.length_a   1.000
_cell.length_b   1.000
_cell.length_c   1.000
_cell.angle_alpha   90.00
_cell.angle_beta   90.00
_cell.angle_gamma   90.00
#
_symmetry.space_group_name_H-M   'P 1'
#
loop_
_entity.id
_entity.type
_entity.pdbx_description
1 polymer ?
#
loop_
_entity_poly.entity_id
_entity_poly.type
_entity_poly.pdbx_seq_one_letter_code
_entity_poly.pdbx_strand_id
1 'polypeptide(L)'
;RTVSDLSESKRAPLVSEIESVVVASNTLEQNVPNPFNESTTIGCCISDDVINATLYIYDMNGKQIDKYQISERGNTSVEITAGSLSAGIYMYSLITDGKVIDTKRMILTE
;
A
#
# COMPACT_ATOMS: atom_id res chain seq x y z
N ARG A 1 -39.11 -7.84 -9.49
CA ARG A 1 -38.81 -8.10 -9.06
C ARG A 1 -38.20 -8.08 -8.67
N THR A 2 -38.59 -7.75 -9.20
CA THR A 2 -38.12 -8.08 -8.67
C THR A 2 -37.43 -7.98 -8.39
N VAL A 3 -38.39 -7.86 -8.96
CA VAL A 3 -37.86 -8.17 -8.39
C VAL A 3 -37.07 -8.17 -8.25
N SER A 4 -37.67 -7.94 -8.83
CA SER A 4 -37.10 -8.25 -8.42
C SER A 4 -36.28 -8.13 -8.31
N ASP A 5 -36.80 -8.07 -8.85
CA ASP A 5 -36.19 -8.27 -8.49
C ASP A 5 -35.29 -8.05 -8.40
N LEU A 6 -35.89 -8.04 -8.78
CA LEU A 6 -35.30 -8.18 -8.42
C LEU A 6 -34.44 -8.10 -8.47
N SER A 7 -35.30 -7.92 -8.80
CA SER A 7 -34.63 -8.16 -8.49
C SER A 7 -33.81 -8.00 -8.54
N GLU A 8 -33.86 -7.97 -8.89
CA GLU A 8 -33.23 -8.05 -8.75
C GLU A 8 -32.32 -7.91 -8.56
N SER A 9 -33.32 -7.67 -9.00
CA SER A 9 -32.54 -7.76 -8.51
C SER A 9 -31.71 -7.81 -8.46
N LYS A 10 -31.98 -7.87 -8.98
CA LYS A 10 -31.18 -7.97 -8.56
C LYS A 10 -30.27 -8.00 -8.66
N ARG A 11 -30.52 -7.61 -9.18
CA ARG A 11 -29.49 -7.68 -9.02
C ARG A 11 -28.63 -7.49 -8.88
N ALA A 12 -28.88 -7.12 -9.34
CA ALA A 12 -27.88 -6.97 -9.00
C ALA A 12 -27.23 -6.65 -8.89
N PRO A 13 -27.34 -6.41 -9.26
CA PRO A 13 -26.49 -6.06 -8.86
C PRO A 13 -25.94 -5.88 -9.04
N LEU A 14 -26.04 -5.37 -9.69
CA LEU A 14 -25.21 -5.19 -9.54
C LEU A 14 -24.43 -4.80 -9.71
N VAL A 15 -24.41 -4.27 -10.26
CA VAL A 15 -23.42 -4.01 -10.13
C VAL A 15 -23.30 -3.18 -9.78
N SER A 16 -23.62 -2.46 -10.22
CA SER A 16 -23.24 -1.60 -9.66
C SER A 16 -23.09 -1.54 -8.48
N GLU A 17 -23.42 -1.11 -7.95
CA GLU A 17 -23.13 -1.17 -6.73
C GLU A 17 -22.05 -1.89 -6.37
N ILE A 18 -21.50 -2.21 -6.97
CA ILE A 18 -20.45 -3.03 -6.79
C ILE A 18 -19.17 -2.40 -6.70
N GLU A 19 -19.03 -1.34 -7.32
CA GLU A 19 -17.77 -0.72 -7.41
C GLU A 19 -17.23 -0.32 -6.09
N SER A 20 -18.06 -0.11 -5.13
CA SER A 20 -17.56 0.30 -3.83
C SER A 20 -16.70 -0.76 -3.19
N VAL A 21 -16.91 -1.99 -3.54
CA VAL A 21 -16.12 -3.06 -2.98
C VAL A 21 -14.70 -2.98 -3.47
N VAL A 22 -14.54 -2.63 -4.73
CA VAL A 22 -13.24 -2.57 -5.33
C VAL A 22 -12.39 -1.50 -4.71
N VAL A 23 -12.99 -0.36 -4.42
CA VAL A 23 -12.19 0.74 -3.91
C VAL A 23 -11.77 0.55 -2.49
N ALA A 24 -12.24 -0.50 -1.83
CA ALA A 24 -11.84 -0.75 -0.46
C ALA A 24 -10.51 -1.46 -0.36
N SER A 25 -9.90 -1.80 -1.47
CA SER A 25 -8.65 -2.55 -1.45
C SER A 25 -7.48 -1.69 -1.02
N ASN A 26 -6.57 -2.30 -0.25
CA ASN A 26 -5.32 -1.68 0.10
C ASN A 26 -4.26 -2.11 -0.91
N THR A 27 -3.43 -1.17 -1.36
CA THR A 27 -2.41 -1.47 -2.35
C THR A 27 -1.10 -0.80 -1.99
N LEU A 28 -0.02 -1.37 -2.50
CA LEU A 28 1.33 -0.85 -2.32
C LEU A 28 1.98 -0.81 -3.69
N GLU A 29 2.60 0.33 -4.02
CA GLU A 29 3.18 0.50 -5.34
C GLU A 29 4.69 0.46 -5.28
N GLN A 30 5.30 0.24 -6.43
CA GLN A 30 6.75 0.26 -6.55
C GLN A 30 7.23 1.68 -6.34
N ASN A 31 8.33 1.82 -5.61
CA ASN A 31 8.92 3.14 -5.37
C ASN A 31 9.40 3.79 -6.67
N VAL A 32 9.31 5.10 -6.72
CA VAL A 32 9.73 5.88 -7.89
C VAL A 32 10.55 7.05 -7.40
N PRO A 33 11.76 7.23 -7.87
CA PRO A 33 12.49 6.39 -8.82
C PRO A 33 13.05 5.13 -8.16
N ASN A 34 13.32 4.13 -8.98
CA ASN A 34 13.94 2.88 -8.54
C ASN A 34 14.84 2.38 -9.66
N PRO A 35 16.18 2.38 -9.54
CA PRO A 35 16.92 2.73 -8.31
C PRO A 35 16.89 4.21 -7.98
N PHE A 36 17.26 4.52 -6.75
CA PHE A 36 17.33 5.92 -6.30
C PHE A 36 18.66 6.15 -5.59
N ASN A 37 19.08 7.42 -5.48
CA ASN A 37 20.32 7.72 -4.76
C ASN A 37 20.14 8.77 -3.66
N GLU A 38 19.08 9.56 -3.70
CA GLU A 38 18.81 10.55 -2.67
C GLU A 38 17.49 10.29 -1.98
N SER A 39 16.43 10.19 -2.76
CA SER A 39 15.12 9.91 -2.19
C SER A 39 14.24 9.20 -3.20
N THR A 40 13.21 8.56 -2.70
CA THR A 40 12.23 7.87 -3.54
C THR A 40 10.86 7.99 -2.88
N THR A 41 9.81 7.85 -3.67
CA THR A 41 8.45 7.97 -3.19
C THR A 41 7.74 6.63 -3.37
N ILE A 42 7.09 6.16 -2.30
CA ILE A 42 6.33 4.92 -2.31
C ILE A 42 4.86 5.29 -2.24
N GLY A 43 4.11 5.00 -3.29
CA GLY A 43 2.68 5.23 -3.30
C GLY A 43 1.94 4.07 -2.68
N CYS A 44 0.81 4.36 -2.08
CA CYS A 44 -0.07 3.32 -1.55
C CYS A 44 -1.49 3.85 -1.47
N CYS A 45 -2.42 2.92 -1.38
CA CYS A 45 -3.82 3.24 -1.17
C CYS A 45 -4.29 2.51 0.06
N ILE A 46 -4.92 3.21 0.99
CA ILE A 46 -5.32 2.65 2.27
C ILE A 46 -6.81 2.87 2.45
N SER A 47 -7.53 1.79 2.72
CA SER A 47 -8.96 1.84 2.93
C SER A 47 -9.32 2.66 4.16
N ASP A 48 -10.44 3.36 4.09
CA ASP A 48 -10.88 4.23 5.18
C ASP A 48 -11.16 3.48 6.47
N ASP A 49 -11.46 2.19 6.39
CA ASP A 49 -11.79 1.42 7.59
C ASP A 49 -10.56 0.83 8.28
N VAL A 50 -9.36 1.07 7.75
CA VAL A 50 -8.13 0.63 8.40
C VAL A 50 -7.85 1.52 9.60
N ILE A 51 -7.55 0.91 10.74
CA ILE A 51 -7.24 1.65 11.96
C ILE A 51 -5.76 2.01 12.01
N ASN A 52 -4.89 1.03 11.77
CA ASN A 52 -3.45 1.25 11.80
C ASN A 52 -2.82 0.85 10.47
N ALA A 53 -2.04 1.75 9.89
CA ALA A 53 -1.31 1.48 8.66
C ALA A 53 0.13 1.87 8.87
N THR A 54 1.06 0.97 8.58
CA THR A 54 2.48 1.20 8.79
C THR A 54 3.27 0.64 7.63
N LEU A 55 4.26 1.41 7.18
CA LEU A 55 5.21 0.96 6.17
C LEU A 55 6.51 0.62 6.88
N TYR A 56 6.95 -0.62 6.75
CA TYR A 56 8.20 -1.09 7.36
C TYR A 56 9.28 -1.19 6.30
N ILE A 57 10.50 -0.82 6.68
CA ILE A 57 11.67 -0.92 5.80
C ILE A 57 12.61 -1.95 6.41
N TYR A 58 13.06 -2.90 5.59
CA TYR A 58 13.95 -3.98 6.02
C TYR A 58 15.20 -4.01 5.16
N ASP A 59 16.32 -4.46 5.74
CA ASP A 59 17.49 -4.77 4.95
C ASP A 59 17.36 -6.18 4.36
N MET A 60 18.36 -6.61 3.63
CA MET A 60 18.32 -7.91 2.96
C MET A 60 18.38 -9.10 3.91
N ASN A 61 18.76 -8.87 5.14
CA ASN A 61 18.76 -9.91 6.16
C ASN A 61 17.43 -10.01 6.88
N GLY A 62 16.47 -9.16 6.50
CA GLY A 62 15.16 -9.16 7.14
C GLY A 62 15.10 -8.33 8.40
N LYS A 63 16.16 -7.58 8.71
CA LYS A 63 16.17 -6.74 9.89
C LYS A 63 15.40 -5.45 9.61
N GLN A 64 14.47 -5.12 10.47
CA GLN A 64 13.73 -3.87 10.35
C GLN A 64 14.64 -2.71 10.68
N ILE A 65 14.78 -1.77 9.75
CA ILE A 65 15.66 -0.62 9.95
C ILE A 65 14.88 0.67 10.12
N ASP A 66 13.62 0.72 9.71
CA ASP A 66 12.81 1.92 9.88
C ASP A 66 11.34 1.57 9.73
N LYS A 67 10.48 2.48 10.15
CA LYS A 67 9.04 2.34 9.94
C LYS A 67 8.41 3.72 9.85
N TYR A 68 7.31 3.80 9.11
CA TYR A 68 6.57 5.05 8.89
C TYR A 68 5.11 4.79 9.15
N GLN A 69 4.57 5.48 10.16
CA GLN A 69 3.15 5.39 10.46
C GLN A 69 2.39 6.24 9.44
N ILE A 70 1.37 5.66 8.81
CA ILE A 70 0.59 6.34 7.79
C ILE A 70 -0.76 6.71 8.38
N SER A 71 -1.01 8.01 8.49
CA SER A 71 -2.26 8.49 9.07
C SER A 71 -3.30 8.84 8.00
N GLU A 72 -2.87 9.06 6.77
CA GLU A 72 -3.78 9.39 5.68
C GLU A 72 -4.52 8.15 5.19
N ARG A 73 -5.64 8.37 4.51
CA ARG A 73 -6.41 7.29 3.90
C ARG A 73 -6.65 7.63 2.44
N GLY A 74 -6.98 6.60 1.65
CA GLY A 74 -7.07 6.76 0.21
C GLY A 74 -5.69 6.72 -0.40
N ASN A 75 -5.53 7.41 -1.52
CA ASN A 75 -4.23 7.48 -2.19
C ASN A 75 -3.31 8.39 -1.41
N THR A 76 -2.16 7.85 -1.02
CA THR A 76 -1.17 8.60 -0.27
C THR A 76 0.22 8.10 -0.66
N SER A 77 1.25 8.73 -0.10
CA SER A 77 2.61 8.34 -0.42
C SER A 77 3.51 8.61 0.77
N VAL A 78 4.65 7.90 0.79
CA VAL A 78 5.69 8.06 1.80
C VAL A 78 6.99 8.34 1.08
N GLU A 79 7.70 9.37 1.50
CA GLU A 79 9.00 9.68 0.92
C GLU A 79 10.08 9.06 1.78
N ILE A 80 10.98 8.32 1.13
CA ILE A 80 12.11 7.67 1.78
C ILE A 80 13.38 8.39 1.34
N THR A 81 14.17 8.85 2.30
CA THR A 81 15.45 9.47 1.98
C THR A 81 16.57 8.49 2.29
N ALA A 82 17.63 8.55 1.49
CA ALA A 82 18.76 7.67 1.69
C ALA A 82 19.41 7.89 3.05
N GLY A 83 19.62 9.16 3.43
CA GLY A 83 20.17 9.48 4.73
C GLY A 83 21.46 8.73 4.97
N SER A 84 21.47 7.95 6.05
CA SER A 84 22.65 7.19 6.43
C SER A 84 22.63 5.76 5.90
N LEU A 85 21.66 5.40 5.06
CA LEU A 85 21.57 4.05 4.53
C LEU A 85 22.70 3.80 3.53
N SER A 86 23.25 2.60 3.56
CA SER A 86 24.26 2.19 2.59
C SER A 86 23.59 1.78 1.29
N ALA A 87 24.31 1.94 0.18
CA ALA A 87 23.81 1.47 -1.11
C ALA A 87 23.55 -0.04 -1.03
N GLY A 88 22.47 -0.47 -1.63
CA GLY A 88 22.09 -1.87 -1.60
C GLY A 88 20.61 -2.06 -1.86
N ILE A 89 20.15 -3.27 -1.58
CA ILE A 89 18.75 -3.65 -1.78
C ILE A 89 18.06 -3.66 -0.45
N TYR A 90 16.87 -3.05 -0.44
CA TYR A 90 16.03 -3.01 0.76
C TYR A 90 14.64 -3.50 0.39
N MET A 91 13.89 -3.95 1.39
CA MET A 91 12.52 -4.38 1.18
C MET A 91 11.60 -3.50 2.00
N TYR A 92 10.38 -3.31 1.54
CA TYR A 92 9.40 -2.57 2.31
C TYR A 92 8.05 -3.28 2.23
N SER A 93 7.33 -3.23 3.34
CA SER A 93 6.04 -3.89 3.48
C SER A 93 5.00 -2.93 4.02
N LEU A 94 3.81 -2.97 3.45
CA LEU A 94 2.67 -2.25 3.99
C LEU A 94 1.88 -3.20 4.87
N ILE A 95 1.69 -2.81 6.13
CA ILE A 95 0.94 -3.62 7.08
C ILE A 95 -0.24 -2.80 7.58
N THR A 96 -1.45 -3.32 7.40
CA THR A 96 -2.65 -2.66 7.86
C THR A 96 -3.35 -3.57 8.87
N ASP A 97 -3.58 -3.03 10.08
CA ASP A 97 -4.27 -3.75 11.15
C ASP A 97 -3.68 -5.14 11.38
N GLY A 98 -2.33 -5.20 11.35
CA GLY A 98 -1.62 -6.45 11.60
C GLY A 98 -1.51 -7.40 10.44
N LYS A 99 -2.00 -7.02 9.26
CA LYS A 99 -1.99 -7.88 8.08
C LYS A 99 -1.04 -7.31 7.04
N VAL A 100 -0.15 -8.16 6.52
CA VAL A 100 0.77 -7.75 5.46
C VAL A 100 -0.03 -7.67 4.16
N ILE A 101 -0.06 -6.48 3.57
CA ILE A 101 -0.76 -6.26 2.32
C ILE A 101 0.11 -6.65 1.14
N ASP A 102 1.36 -6.19 1.16
CA ASP A 102 2.29 -6.46 0.07
C ASP A 102 3.70 -6.14 0.53
N THR A 103 4.68 -6.70 -0.18
CA THR A 103 6.09 -6.45 0.08
C THR A 103 6.79 -6.24 -1.25
N LYS A 104 7.61 -5.20 -1.33
CA LYS A 104 8.32 -4.88 -2.56
C LYS A 104 9.77 -4.56 -2.24
N ARG A 105 10.56 -4.44 -3.28
CA ARG A 105 12.00 -4.23 -3.18
C ARG A 105 12.37 -2.88 -3.75
N MET A 106 13.32 -2.19 -3.13
CA MET A 106 13.85 -0.94 -3.65
C MET A 106 15.37 -1.01 -3.66
N ILE A 107 15.98 -0.29 -4.60
CA ILE A 107 17.43 -0.32 -4.80
C ILE A 107 17.98 1.07 -4.58
N LEU A 108 18.91 1.18 -3.65
CA LEU A 108 19.61 2.42 -3.34
C LEU A 108 21.00 2.35 -3.95
N THR A 109 21.34 3.33 -4.78
CA THR A 109 22.65 3.42 -5.39
C THR A 109 23.45 4.55 -4.73
N GLU A 110 24.72 4.62 -5.04
CA GLU A 110 25.58 5.67 -4.50
C GLU A 110 25.47 6.99 -5.21
#